data_bfa3abaf79fc46c8d02a1bb5ae2eab56
#
_entry.id   bfa3abaf79fc46c8d02a1bb5ae2eab56
#
_cell.length_a   1.000
_cell.length_b   1.000
_cell.length_c   1.000
_cell.angle_alpha   90.00
_cell.angle_beta   90.00
_cell.angle_gamma   90.00
#
_symmetry.space_group_name_H-M   'P 1'
#
loop_
_entity.id
_entity.type
_entity.pdbx_description
1 polymer ?
#
loop_
_entity_poly.entity_id
_entity_poly.type
_entity_poly.pdbx_seq_one_letter_code
_entity_poly.pdbx_strand_id
1 'polypeptide(L)'
;MRQRIENAQKEIDSKKMIVQNGKMRQHYHFMPQSGWMNDPNGLIFFNGQYHVFYQTNPYNGFWDCMHWGHAVSKDLVHWEYLPLALAPSEEYDDYQKGGCFSGSAIEHEGKLYVFYTATANHGNGSEQSQCLAISEDGINFE
;
A
#
# COMPACT_ATOMS: atom_id res chain seq x y z
N MET A 1 10.36 -8.43 -3.40
CA MET A 1 9.21 -7.75 -2.78
C MET A 1 9.03 -8.11 -1.30
N ARG A 2 8.85 -9.37 -0.89
CA ARG A 2 8.53 -9.78 0.51
C ARG A 2 9.43 -9.17 1.59
N GLN A 3 10.76 -9.24 1.45
CA GLN A 3 11.69 -8.66 2.43
C GLN A 3 11.51 -7.13 2.59
N ARG A 4 11.15 -6.44 1.50
CA ARG A 4 10.87 -5.00 1.53
C ARG A 4 9.58 -4.69 2.31
N ILE A 5 8.55 -5.49 2.11
CA ILE A 5 7.29 -5.42 2.88
C ILE A 5 7.58 -5.63 4.38
N GLU A 6 8.33 -6.65 4.73
CA GLU A 6 8.67 -6.93 6.14
C GLU A 6 9.44 -5.79 6.80
N ASN A 7 10.39 -5.18 6.08
CA ASN A 7 11.15 -4.03 6.60
C ASN A 7 10.27 -2.79 6.79
N ALA A 8 9.44 -2.50 5.81
CA ALA A 8 8.48 -1.39 5.88
C ALA A 8 7.44 -1.59 6.99
N GLN A 9 6.96 -2.83 7.17
CA GLN A 9 6.01 -3.16 8.24
C GLN A 9 6.64 -2.98 9.64
N LYS A 10 7.90 -3.36 9.83
CA LYS A 10 8.63 -3.10 11.09
C LYS A 10 8.70 -1.61 11.41
N GLU A 11 8.89 -0.77 10.39
CA GLU A 11 8.94 0.68 10.57
C GLU A 11 7.57 1.23 11.01
N ILE A 12 6.48 0.79 10.36
CA ILE A 12 5.11 1.12 10.78
C ILE A 12 4.88 0.68 12.23
N ASP A 13 5.20 -0.57 12.56
CA ASP A 13 4.98 -1.14 13.89
C ASP A 13 5.73 -0.40 14.99
N SER A 14 6.91 0.11 14.68
CA SER A 14 7.72 0.91 15.64
C SER A 14 7.07 2.24 16.01
N LYS A 15 6.25 2.81 15.13
CA LYS A 15 5.66 4.16 15.26
C LYS A 15 4.17 4.16 15.54
N LYS A 16 3.44 3.09 15.20
CA LYS A 16 1.97 3.07 15.25
C LYS A 16 1.40 3.48 16.61
N MET A 17 1.99 3.04 17.72
CA MET A 17 1.50 3.38 19.06
C MET A 17 1.65 4.89 19.37
N ILE A 18 2.74 5.51 18.93
CA ILE A 18 2.96 6.95 19.11
C ILE A 18 1.94 7.73 18.29
N VAL A 19 1.73 7.32 17.03
CA VAL A 19 0.77 7.96 16.11
C VAL A 19 -0.67 7.79 16.59
N GLN A 20 -1.05 6.59 17.06
CA GLN A 20 -2.39 6.31 17.58
C GLN A 20 -2.75 7.15 18.81
N ASN A 21 -1.77 7.44 19.67
CA ASN A 21 -1.95 8.29 20.86
C ASN A 21 -1.74 9.78 20.58
N GLY A 22 -1.49 10.14 19.34
CA GLY A 22 -1.29 11.53 18.91
C GLY A 22 -2.55 12.39 19.08
N LYS A 23 -2.42 13.60 19.63
CA LYS A 23 -3.55 14.54 19.86
C LYS A 23 -4.32 14.90 18.58
N MET A 24 -3.67 14.80 17.41
CA MET A 24 -4.24 15.15 16.11
C MET A 24 -4.79 13.93 15.37
N ARG A 25 -4.73 12.73 15.98
CA ARG A 25 -5.31 11.51 15.38
C ARG A 25 -6.82 11.65 15.30
N GLN A 26 -7.36 11.49 14.11
CA GLN A 26 -8.82 11.53 13.90
C GLN A 26 -9.47 10.22 14.30
N HIS A 27 -10.72 10.25 14.73
CA HIS A 27 -11.40 9.09 15.31
C HIS A 27 -12.25 8.30 14.31
N TYR A 28 -12.66 8.90 13.18
CA TYR A 28 -13.54 8.26 12.22
C TYR A 28 -13.07 8.33 10.76
N HIS A 29 -12.08 9.18 10.44
CA HIS A 29 -11.48 9.18 9.12
C HIS A 29 -10.47 8.04 8.97
N PHE A 30 -10.46 7.41 7.80
CA PHE A 30 -9.42 6.47 7.45
C PHE A 30 -8.07 7.18 7.38
N MET A 31 -7.09 6.69 8.13
CA MET A 31 -5.73 7.26 8.22
C MET A 31 -4.71 6.13 8.23
N PRO A 32 -3.47 6.35 7.76
CA PRO A 32 -2.44 5.32 7.88
C PRO A 32 -2.09 5.07 9.34
N GLN A 33 -1.53 3.90 9.64
CA GLN A 33 -1.04 3.59 10.98
C GLN A 33 0.15 4.49 11.36
N SER A 34 0.99 4.83 10.39
CA SER A 34 2.06 5.83 10.48
C SER A 34 2.54 6.23 9.09
N GLY A 35 3.38 7.26 9.00
CA GLY A 35 3.97 7.71 7.75
C GLY A 35 3.04 8.59 6.90
N TRP A 36 3.32 8.64 5.60
CA TRP A 36 2.55 9.39 4.61
C TRP A 36 1.45 8.54 3.98
N MET A 37 0.36 9.16 3.61
CA MET A 37 -0.72 8.55 2.81
C MET A 37 -1.28 9.57 1.80
N ASN A 38 -1.58 9.08 0.58
CA ASN A 38 -2.34 9.83 -0.42
C ASN A 38 -3.39 8.93 -1.10
N ASP A 39 -3.34 8.68 -2.40
CA ASP A 39 -4.42 8.10 -3.20
C ASP A 39 -4.94 6.76 -2.66
N PRO A 40 -6.25 6.59 -2.49
CA PRO A 40 -6.84 5.27 -2.36
C PRO A 40 -6.75 4.52 -3.71
N ASN A 41 -6.47 3.23 -3.65
CA ASN A 41 -6.32 2.36 -4.81
C ASN A 41 -7.18 1.12 -4.66
N GLY A 42 -7.57 0.52 -5.78
CA GLY A 42 -8.07 -0.83 -5.85
C GLY A 42 -9.19 -1.18 -4.85
N LEU A 43 -10.13 -0.23 -4.57
CA LEU A 43 -11.26 -0.52 -3.70
C LEU A 43 -12.12 -1.63 -4.32
N ILE A 44 -12.25 -2.76 -3.63
CA ILE A 44 -12.93 -3.94 -4.14
C ILE A 44 -13.56 -4.75 -3.01
N PHE A 45 -14.65 -5.45 -3.31
CA PHE A 45 -15.22 -6.46 -2.43
C PHE A 45 -14.68 -7.82 -2.80
N PHE A 46 -13.97 -8.47 -1.87
CA PHE A 46 -13.33 -9.76 -2.09
C PHE A 46 -13.38 -10.59 -0.80
N ASN A 47 -13.64 -11.89 -0.91
CA ASN A 47 -13.73 -12.82 0.24
C ASN A 47 -14.59 -12.31 1.40
N GLY A 48 -15.73 -11.64 1.10
CA GLY A 48 -16.69 -11.18 2.10
C GLY A 48 -16.31 -9.89 2.83
N GLN A 49 -15.29 -9.18 2.37
CA GLN A 49 -14.84 -7.91 2.93
C GLN A 49 -14.56 -6.88 1.82
N TYR A 50 -14.68 -5.60 2.15
CA TYR A 50 -14.17 -4.51 1.33
C TYR A 50 -12.67 -4.38 1.57
N HIS A 51 -11.88 -4.40 0.51
CA HIS A 51 -10.45 -4.13 0.53
C HIS A 51 -10.21 -2.73 0.01
N VAL A 52 -9.36 -1.97 0.68
CA VAL A 52 -8.81 -0.71 0.18
C VAL A 52 -7.29 -0.79 0.25
N PHE A 53 -6.68 -0.45 -0.87
CA PHE A 53 -5.25 -0.19 -0.91
C PHE A 53 -5.04 1.32 -0.95
N TYR A 54 -3.86 1.77 -0.59
CA TYR A 54 -3.55 3.20 -0.59
C TYR A 54 -2.06 3.47 -0.75
N GLN A 55 -1.74 4.55 -1.41
CA GLN A 55 -0.38 5.04 -1.50
C GLN A 55 0.14 5.39 -0.12
N THR A 56 1.31 4.86 0.25
CA THR A 56 1.91 5.15 1.54
C THR A 56 3.44 5.18 1.46
N ASN A 57 4.06 6.10 2.20
CA ASN A 57 5.46 6.00 2.56
C ASN A 57 5.54 5.60 4.03
N PRO A 58 5.96 4.37 4.35
CA PRO A 58 6.00 3.87 5.73
C PRO A 58 7.11 4.49 6.59
N TYR A 59 8.13 5.08 5.97
CA TYR A 59 9.35 5.50 6.64
C TYR A 59 9.27 6.90 7.28
N ASN A 60 8.49 7.82 6.68
CA ASN A 60 8.35 9.17 7.18
C ASN A 60 7.04 9.84 6.73
N GLY A 61 6.77 11.06 7.20
CA GLY A 61 5.56 11.81 6.90
C GLY A 61 5.63 12.65 5.61
N PHE A 62 6.48 12.30 4.66
CA PHE A 62 6.64 13.00 3.39
C PHE A 62 6.37 12.06 2.22
N TRP A 63 5.96 12.62 1.08
CA TRP A 63 5.82 11.87 -0.15
C TRP A 63 7.19 11.40 -0.64
N ASP A 64 7.41 10.09 -0.67
CA ASP A 64 8.62 9.42 -1.13
C ASP A 64 8.38 7.92 -1.16
N CYS A 65 9.18 7.15 -1.91
CA CYS A 65 9.25 5.69 -1.86
C CYS A 65 7.88 5.00 -1.69
N MET A 66 7.00 5.16 -2.69
CA MET A 66 5.61 4.72 -2.59
C MET A 66 5.45 3.21 -2.50
N HIS A 67 4.72 2.79 -1.48
CA HIS A 67 4.24 1.44 -1.24
C HIS A 67 2.71 1.41 -1.36
N TRP A 68 2.13 0.22 -1.41
CA TRP A 68 0.69 0.07 -1.20
C TRP A 68 0.42 -0.42 0.21
N GLY A 69 -0.21 0.44 1.01
CA GLY A 69 -0.86 0.05 2.25
C GLY A 69 -2.13 -0.74 1.95
N HIS A 70 -2.61 -1.51 2.93
CA HIS A 70 -3.76 -2.37 2.77
C HIS A 70 -4.61 -2.37 4.03
N ALA A 71 -5.92 -2.26 3.87
CA ALA A 71 -6.88 -2.44 4.95
C ALA A 71 -8.17 -3.09 4.43
N VAL A 72 -8.89 -3.73 5.34
CA VAL A 72 -10.17 -4.39 5.05
C VAL A 72 -11.26 -3.89 5.98
N SER A 73 -12.51 -3.96 5.51
CA SER A 73 -13.69 -3.60 6.28
C SER A 73 -14.90 -4.44 5.90
N LYS A 74 -15.79 -4.69 6.84
CA LYS A 74 -17.10 -5.31 6.58
C LYS A 74 -18.21 -4.29 6.30
N ASP A 75 -18.00 -3.04 6.69
CA ASP A 75 -19.05 -2.00 6.72
C ASP A 75 -18.61 -0.65 6.13
N LEU A 76 -17.36 -0.55 5.62
CA LEU A 76 -16.73 0.67 5.07
C LEU A 76 -16.51 1.78 6.13
N VAL A 77 -16.72 1.49 7.40
CA VAL A 77 -16.56 2.42 8.53
C VAL A 77 -15.44 1.96 9.45
N HIS A 78 -15.45 0.68 9.81
CA HIS A 78 -14.46 0.08 10.69
C HIS A 78 -13.42 -0.68 9.86
N TRP A 79 -12.17 -0.22 9.91
CA TRP A 79 -11.08 -0.74 9.11
C TRP A 79 -10.06 -1.49 9.93
N GLU A 80 -9.69 -2.67 9.47
CA GLU A 80 -8.59 -3.48 9.97
C GLU A 80 -7.41 -3.38 9.01
N TYR A 81 -6.24 -3.01 9.53
CA TYR A 81 -5.02 -2.89 8.74
C TYR A 81 -4.36 -4.24 8.56
N LEU A 82 -4.06 -4.57 7.32
CA LEU A 82 -3.31 -5.74 6.91
C LEU A 82 -1.84 -5.37 6.63
N PRO A 83 -0.96 -6.34 6.44
CA PRO A 83 0.38 -6.07 5.93
C PRO A 83 0.33 -5.28 4.62
N LEU A 84 1.39 -4.52 4.33
CA LEU A 84 1.51 -3.83 3.06
C LEU A 84 1.36 -4.81 1.89
N ALA A 85 0.59 -4.44 0.88
CA ALA A 85 0.35 -5.28 -0.29
C ALA A 85 1.54 -5.26 -1.27
N LEU A 86 2.10 -4.08 -1.53
CA LEU A 86 3.21 -3.90 -2.47
C LEU A 86 4.31 -3.04 -1.85
N ALA A 87 5.55 -3.37 -2.20
CA ALA A 87 6.73 -2.58 -1.85
C ALA A 87 7.68 -2.54 -3.06
N PRO A 88 8.30 -1.39 -3.35
CA PRO A 88 9.29 -1.28 -4.41
C PRO A 88 10.45 -2.24 -4.15
N SER A 89 10.79 -3.07 -5.14
CA SER A 89 11.81 -4.12 -5.00
C SER A 89 12.65 -4.37 -6.22
N GLU A 90 12.25 -3.81 -7.35
CA GLU A 90 12.82 -4.08 -8.66
C GLU A 90 13.40 -2.80 -9.29
N GLU A 91 14.17 -2.95 -10.36
CA GLU A 91 14.77 -1.81 -11.08
C GLU A 91 13.70 -0.89 -11.68
N TYR A 92 12.54 -1.45 -12.05
CA TYR A 92 11.45 -0.70 -12.67
C TYR A 92 10.56 0.07 -11.67
N ASP A 93 10.70 -0.16 -10.37
CA ASP A 93 9.98 0.57 -9.33
C ASP A 93 10.87 1.32 -8.33
N ASP A 94 12.14 1.50 -8.65
CA ASP A 94 13.18 2.27 -7.96
C ASP A 94 12.86 2.66 -6.51
N TYR A 95 13.35 1.87 -5.60
CA TYR A 95 13.14 2.02 -4.16
C TYR A 95 13.41 3.43 -3.60
N GLN A 96 14.29 4.23 -4.21
CA GLN A 96 14.72 5.51 -3.64
C GLN A 96 13.92 6.72 -4.11
N LYS A 97 13.40 6.73 -5.32
CA LYS A 97 12.77 7.92 -5.93
C LYS A 97 11.55 7.61 -6.79
N GLY A 98 10.99 6.47 -6.62
CA GLY A 98 9.84 6.02 -7.38
C GLY A 98 8.88 5.24 -6.50
N GLY A 99 8.53 4.07 -6.93
CA GLY A 99 7.72 3.14 -6.16
C GLY A 99 6.57 2.53 -6.92
N CYS A 100 5.73 1.87 -6.17
CA CYS A 100 4.48 1.32 -6.63
C CYS A 100 3.41 2.42 -6.61
N PHE A 101 3.19 3.09 -7.77
CA PHE A 101 2.22 4.18 -7.89
C PHE A 101 0.80 3.64 -8.06
N SER A 102 -0.16 4.57 -8.17
CA SER A 102 -1.59 4.27 -8.17
C SER A 102 -2.02 3.30 -9.26
N GLY A 103 -3.11 2.59 -8.99
CA GLY A 103 -3.66 1.59 -9.88
C GLY A 103 -5.03 1.09 -9.39
N SER A 104 -5.40 -0.10 -9.83
CA SER A 104 -6.72 -0.67 -9.62
C SER A 104 -6.67 -2.14 -9.24
N ALA A 105 -7.80 -2.70 -8.84
CA ALA A 105 -7.94 -4.11 -8.54
C ALA A 105 -9.15 -4.71 -9.28
N ILE A 106 -9.07 -6.00 -9.57
CA ILE A 106 -10.17 -6.79 -10.09
C ILE A 106 -10.12 -8.21 -9.52
N GLU A 107 -11.28 -8.76 -9.20
CA GLU A 107 -11.41 -10.19 -8.91
C GLU A 107 -11.64 -10.96 -10.20
N HIS A 108 -10.93 -12.05 -10.37
CA HIS A 108 -11.13 -12.99 -11.46
C HIS A 108 -10.79 -14.41 -11.01
N GLU A 109 -11.73 -15.33 -11.23
CA GLU A 109 -11.59 -16.76 -10.89
C GLU A 109 -11.16 -17.01 -9.43
N GLY A 110 -11.70 -16.22 -8.48
CA GLY A 110 -11.42 -16.34 -7.06
C GLY A 110 -10.06 -15.80 -6.63
N LYS A 111 -9.35 -15.09 -7.50
CA LYS A 111 -8.08 -14.43 -7.22
C LYS A 111 -8.23 -12.92 -7.34
N LEU A 112 -7.40 -12.21 -6.58
CA LEU A 112 -7.33 -10.76 -6.62
C LEU A 112 -6.13 -10.33 -7.46
N TYR A 113 -6.40 -9.58 -8.52
CA TYR A 113 -5.43 -9.00 -9.43
C TYR A 113 -5.32 -7.50 -9.14
N VAL A 114 -4.12 -7.03 -8.83
CA VAL A 114 -3.85 -5.60 -8.66
C VAL A 114 -2.93 -5.10 -9.76
N PHE A 115 -3.41 -4.11 -10.51
CA PHE A 115 -2.64 -3.43 -11.54
C PHE A 115 -2.09 -2.14 -10.95
N TYR A 116 -0.80 -1.91 -11.05
CA TYR A 116 -0.16 -0.71 -10.52
C TYR A 116 0.83 -0.12 -11.51
N THR A 117 1.16 1.14 -11.33
CA THR A 117 2.19 1.79 -12.11
C THR A 117 3.50 1.74 -11.33
N ALA A 118 4.43 0.94 -11.79
CA ALA A 118 5.80 0.98 -11.30
C ALA A 118 6.50 2.23 -11.84
N THR A 119 7.20 2.96 -10.98
CA THR A 119 7.90 4.19 -11.37
C THR A 119 9.34 4.13 -10.88
N ALA A 120 10.27 4.34 -11.82
CA ALA A 120 11.70 4.45 -11.55
C ALA A 120 12.24 5.79 -12.01
N ASN A 121 13.29 6.29 -11.36
CA ASN A 121 13.99 7.49 -11.74
C ASN A 121 15.50 7.24 -11.86
N HIS A 122 15.94 7.01 -13.07
CA HIS A 122 17.35 6.72 -13.39
C HIS A 122 18.21 8.00 -13.61
N GLY A 123 17.73 9.16 -13.15
CA GLY A 123 18.45 10.43 -13.30
C GLY A 123 18.17 11.17 -14.61
N ASN A 124 17.47 10.56 -15.55
CA ASN A 124 17.11 11.14 -16.85
C ASN A 124 15.60 11.47 -16.95
N GLY A 125 14.89 11.45 -15.83
CA GLY A 125 13.43 11.57 -15.75
C GLY A 125 12.80 10.30 -15.15
N SER A 126 11.50 10.32 -14.96
CA SER A 126 10.77 9.14 -14.47
C SER A 126 10.34 8.25 -15.63
N GLU A 127 10.58 6.98 -15.47
CA GLU A 127 10.09 5.90 -16.34
C GLU A 127 8.91 5.22 -15.65
N GLN A 128 7.86 4.89 -16.39
CA GLN A 128 6.67 4.24 -15.86
C GLN A 128 6.36 2.95 -16.61
N SER A 129 6.06 1.90 -15.87
CA SER A 129 5.67 0.59 -16.39
C SER A 129 4.37 0.13 -15.75
N GLN A 130 3.49 -0.49 -16.54
CA GLN A 130 2.30 -1.13 -15.98
C GLN A 130 2.67 -2.52 -15.46
N CYS A 131 2.35 -2.76 -14.21
CA CYS A 131 2.66 -4.00 -13.51
C CYS A 131 1.40 -4.66 -12.98
N LEU A 132 1.51 -5.96 -12.78
CA LEU A 132 0.46 -6.80 -12.21
C LEU A 132 1.03 -7.61 -11.05
N ALA A 133 0.30 -7.62 -9.95
CA ALA A 133 0.52 -8.59 -8.88
C ALA A 133 -0.78 -9.35 -8.58
N ILE A 134 -0.66 -10.62 -8.19
CA ILE A 134 -1.80 -11.52 -8.02
C ILE A 134 -1.78 -12.07 -6.60
N SER A 135 -2.95 -12.18 -6.00
CA SER A 135 -3.14 -12.82 -4.69
C SER A 135 -4.26 -13.85 -4.72
N GLU A 136 -4.02 -15.02 -4.14
CA GLU A 136 -5.04 -16.06 -3.95
C GLU A 136 -5.84 -15.85 -2.66
N ASP A 137 -5.22 -15.25 -1.66
CA ASP A 137 -5.82 -15.03 -0.33
C ASP A 137 -6.29 -13.59 -0.09
N GLY A 138 -5.97 -12.67 -1.01
CA GLY A 138 -6.26 -11.24 -0.87
C GLY A 138 -5.29 -10.50 0.04
N ILE A 139 -4.23 -11.14 0.53
CA ILE A 139 -3.28 -10.57 1.50
C ILE A 139 -1.85 -10.59 0.96
N ASN A 140 -1.42 -11.75 0.43
CA ASN A 140 -0.08 -11.94 -0.09
C ASN A 140 -0.09 -11.81 -1.61
N PHE A 141 0.69 -10.88 -2.15
CA PHE A 141 0.79 -10.57 -3.57
C PHE A 141 2.14 -11.00 -4.16
N GLU A 142 2.09 -11.55 -5.37
CA GLU A 142 3.26 -11.97 -6.16
C GLU A 142 3.18 -11.42 -7.59
#